data_96b57fc7b05dc2f1301f8318f604c4d2
#
_entry.id   96b57fc7b05dc2f1301f8318f604c4d2
#
_cell.length_a   1.000
_cell.length_b   1.000
_cell.length_c   1.000
_cell.angle_alpha   90.00
_cell.angle_beta   90.00
_cell.angle_gamma   90.00
#
_symmetry.space_group_name_H-M   'P 1'
#
loop_
_entity.id
_entity.type
_entity.pdbx_description
1 polymer ?
#
loop_
_entity_poly.entity_id
_entity_poly.type
_entity_poly.pdbx_seq_one_letter_code
_entity_poly.pdbx_strand_id
1 'polypeptide(L)'
;MPASATQRRTLVAVLILVVAVIAASLAWVVASPVGSSPDEDFHVGAMWCPPPVDKTGCQISTKDGEKAVMVPQSLAKEYVTCYAFDHDNSALCALNASDEELAPTLRWDDGNYPWGYYQFAHLFVQRSTSHAVLALRTVNTLLAIGLIGAIIALADSGLKRAISVAVTVAWLPMGFYFVAGMNPSSWAMTGTFAFAAGLLAATRSVGPRRAGLIACALAGAVLACTSRGDSAFFLFV
;
A
#
# COMPACT_ATOMS: atom_id res chain seq x y z
N MET A 1 -35.94 14.65 13.93
CA MET A 1 -36.88 14.10 12.91
C MET A 1 -36.39 12.71 12.54
N PRO A 2 -37.19 11.65 12.57
CA PRO A 2 -36.76 10.31 12.14
C PRO A 2 -36.46 10.32 10.63
N ALA A 3 -35.39 9.62 10.23
CA ALA A 3 -35.02 9.48 8.81
C ALA A 3 -36.15 8.79 8.02
N SER A 4 -36.42 9.26 6.81
CA SER A 4 -37.43 8.64 5.95
C SER A 4 -37.04 7.20 5.59
N ALA A 5 -38.00 6.34 5.26
CA ALA A 5 -37.76 4.95 4.88
C ALA A 5 -36.75 4.85 3.69
N THR A 6 -36.83 5.76 2.75
CA THR A 6 -35.89 5.85 1.60
C THR A 6 -34.50 6.20 2.06
N GLN A 7 -34.35 7.17 2.97
CA GLN A 7 -33.06 7.58 3.52
C GLN A 7 -32.40 6.44 4.31
N ARG A 8 -33.16 5.69 5.08
CA ARG A 8 -32.70 4.50 5.81
C ARG A 8 -32.20 3.40 4.85
N ARG A 9 -32.96 3.12 3.77
CA ARG A 9 -32.55 2.13 2.76
C ARG A 9 -31.25 2.53 2.08
N THR A 10 -31.08 3.81 1.71
CA THR A 10 -29.85 4.31 1.11
C THR A 10 -28.65 4.17 2.06
N LEU A 11 -28.81 4.51 3.34
CA LEU A 11 -27.76 4.37 4.34
C LEU A 11 -27.33 2.90 4.51
N VAL A 12 -28.30 1.98 4.57
CA VAL A 12 -28.02 0.54 4.68
C VAL A 12 -27.27 0.04 3.43
N ALA A 13 -27.69 0.43 2.24
CA ALA A 13 -27.03 0.04 1.01
C ALA A 13 -25.57 0.56 0.93
N VAL A 14 -25.32 1.81 1.33
CA VAL A 14 -23.98 2.38 1.41
C VAL A 14 -23.11 1.62 2.43
N LEU A 15 -23.65 1.31 3.60
CA LEU A 15 -22.95 0.57 4.63
C LEU A 15 -22.56 -0.84 4.13
N ILE A 16 -23.50 -1.55 3.50
CA ILE A 16 -23.24 -2.88 2.92
C ILE A 16 -22.12 -2.78 1.87
N LEU A 17 -22.16 -1.78 0.99
CA LEU A 17 -21.14 -1.59 -0.04
C LEU A 17 -19.76 -1.33 0.58
N VAL A 18 -19.67 -0.46 1.58
CA VAL A 18 -18.40 -0.16 2.28
C VAL A 18 -17.86 -1.42 2.96
N VAL A 19 -18.70 -2.16 3.66
CA VAL A 19 -18.30 -3.43 4.31
C VAL A 19 -17.84 -4.45 3.26
N ALA A 20 -18.55 -4.58 2.15
CA ALA A 20 -18.17 -5.50 1.06
C ALA A 20 -16.82 -5.12 0.43
N VAL A 21 -16.57 -3.83 0.20
CA VAL A 21 -15.26 -3.35 -0.32
C VAL A 21 -14.14 -3.66 0.67
N ILE A 22 -14.33 -3.38 1.95
CA ILE A 22 -13.33 -3.68 2.99
C ILE A 22 -13.09 -5.19 3.06
N ALA A 23 -14.13 -6.00 3.11
CA ALA A 23 -14.02 -7.46 3.21
C ALA A 23 -13.32 -8.06 1.98
N ALA A 24 -13.68 -7.64 0.77
CA ALA A 24 -13.01 -8.08 -0.46
C ALA A 24 -11.53 -7.67 -0.46
N SER A 25 -11.22 -6.46 0.00
CA SER A 25 -9.87 -5.95 0.11
C SER A 25 -9.00 -6.78 1.07
N LEU A 26 -9.52 -7.01 2.26
CA LEU A 26 -8.82 -7.82 3.26
C LEU A 26 -8.70 -9.29 2.84
N ALA A 27 -9.72 -9.84 2.17
CA ALA A 27 -9.64 -11.18 1.58
C ALA A 27 -8.48 -11.27 0.56
N TRP A 28 -8.32 -10.25 -0.29
CA TRP A 28 -7.19 -10.18 -1.22
C TRP A 28 -5.84 -10.13 -0.51
N VAL A 29 -5.72 -9.28 0.53
CA VAL A 29 -4.48 -9.18 1.33
C VAL A 29 -4.07 -10.52 1.89
N VAL A 30 -5.03 -11.29 2.43
CA VAL A 30 -4.77 -12.61 3.06
C VAL A 30 -4.55 -13.71 2.03
N ALA A 31 -5.28 -13.69 0.91
CA ALA A 31 -5.19 -14.71 -0.13
C ALA A 31 -3.90 -14.61 -0.96
N SER A 32 -3.24 -13.45 -0.97
CA SER A 32 -2.02 -13.22 -1.75
C SER A 32 -0.79 -13.69 -0.98
N PRO A 33 -0.02 -14.69 -1.47
CA PRO A 33 1.23 -15.11 -0.84
C PRO A 33 2.21 -13.93 -0.67
N VAL A 34 3.09 -14.02 0.32
CA VAL A 34 4.20 -13.05 0.45
C VAL A 34 5.09 -13.18 -0.80
N GLY A 35 5.52 -12.06 -1.36
CA GLY A 35 6.29 -12.02 -2.59
C GLY A 35 5.46 -12.08 -3.88
N SER A 36 4.13 -12.17 -3.80
CA SER A 36 3.27 -12.26 -4.99
C SER A 36 2.93 -10.92 -5.65
N SER A 37 3.03 -9.82 -4.91
CA SER A 37 2.85 -8.48 -5.49
C SER A 37 4.06 -8.07 -6.33
N PRO A 38 3.90 -7.18 -7.33
CA PRO A 38 5.02 -6.76 -8.16
C PRO A 38 6.17 -6.20 -7.33
N ASP A 39 7.38 -6.70 -7.55
CA ASP A 39 8.61 -6.32 -6.85
C ASP A 39 8.56 -6.42 -5.32
N GLU A 40 7.59 -7.13 -4.77
CA GLU A 40 7.45 -7.26 -3.31
C GLU A 40 8.69 -7.93 -2.69
N ASP A 41 9.34 -8.86 -3.39
CA ASP A 41 10.60 -9.47 -3.00
C ASP A 41 11.74 -8.44 -2.81
N PHE A 42 11.72 -7.34 -3.57
CA PHE A 42 12.63 -6.21 -3.38
C PHE A 42 12.19 -5.34 -2.19
N HIS A 43 10.92 -5.05 -2.10
CA HIS A 43 10.40 -4.13 -1.09
C HIS A 43 10.39 -4.71 0.32
N VAL A 44 10.27 -6.04 0.48
CA VAL A 44 10.39 -6.68 1.81
C VAL A 44 11.81 -6.58 2.36
N GLY A 45 12.83 -6.68 1.51
CA GLY A 45 14.22 -6.44 1.89
C GLY A 45 14.43 -5.00 2.37
N ALA A 46 13.88 -4.03 1.67
CA ALA A 46 13.97 -2.62 2.04
C ALA A 46 13.10 -2.25 3.26
N MET A 47 12.02 -2.98 3.55
CA MET A 47 11.28 -2.85 4.80
C MET A 47 12.11 -3.32 5.99
N TRP A 48 12.79 -4.45 5.85
CA TRP A 48 13.62 -5.03 6.89
C TRP A 48 14.86 -4.20 7.16
N CYS A 49 15.50 -3.75 6.07
CA CYS A 49 16.70 -2.92 6.06
C CYS A 49 16.42 -1.59 5.35
N PRO A 50 15.70 -0.64 5.98
CA PRO A 50 15.33 0.60 5.32
C PRO A 50 16.54 1.51 5.06
N PRO A 51 16.53 2.28 3.96
CA PRO A 51 17.59 3.24 3.70
C PRO A 51 17.53 4.44 4.69
N PRO A 52 18.66 5.02 5.08
CA PRO A 52 20.03 4.58 4.80
C PRO A 52 20.45 3.41 5.71
N VAL A 53 20.82 2.29 5.10
CA VAL A 53 21.06 0.99 5.77
C VAL A 53 22.14 1.05 6.86
N ASP A 54 23.15 1.88 6.69
CA ASP A 54 24.23 2.10 7.65
C ASP A 54 23.74 2.70 9.00
N LYS A 55 22.53 3.25 9.02
CA LYS A 55 21.94 3.88 10.23
C LYS A 55 20.89 3.02 10.93
N THR A 56 20.53 1.87 10.36
CA THR A 56 19.42 1.05 10.85
C THR A 56 19.82 -0.17 11.66
N GLY A 57 21.13 -0.39 11.84
CA GLY A 57 21.65 -1.57 12.53
C GLY A 57 21.50 -2.86 11.71
N CYS A 58 21.10 -2.76 10.46
CA CYS A 58 21.02 -3.89 9.54
C CYS A 58 22.41 -4.46 9.25
N GLN A 59 22.53 -5.78 9.25
CA GLN A 59 23.78 -6.45 8.95
C GLN A 59 24.05 -6.39 7.44
N ILE A 60 25.21 -5.88 7.07
CA ILE A 60 25.69 -5.85 5.68
C ILE A 60 26.55 -7.07 5.44
N SER A 61 26.41 -7.68 4.28
CA SER A 61 27.14 -8.85 3.81
C SER A 61 27.56 -8.68 2.36
N THR A 62 28.16 -9.70 1.80
CA THR A 62 28.48 -9.78 0.37
C THR A 62 27.87 -11.06 -0.19
N LYS A 63 27.20 -10.96 -1.35
CA LYS A 63 26.66 -12.08 -2.11
C LYS A 63 27.09 -11.92 -3.56
N ASP A 64 27.69 -12.95 -4.14
CA ASP A 64 28.18 -12.94 -5.52
C ASP A 64 29.12 -11.77 -5.86
N GLY A 65 29.87 -11.28 -4.86
CA GLY A 65 30.77 -10.13 -4.99
C GLY A 65 30.11 -8.76 -4.86
N GLU A 66 28.80 -8.69 -4.69
CA GLU A 66 28.02 -7.46 -4.53
C GLU A 66 27.61 -7.23 -3.07
N LYS A 67 27.39 -5.96 -2.70
CA LYS A 67 26.88 -5.57 -1.38
C LYS A 67 25.46 -6.12 -1.18
N ALA A 68 25.27 -6.88 -0.14
CA ALA A 68 24.00 -7.50 0.24
C ALA A 68 23.60 -7.09 1.65
N VAL A 69 22.33 -7.20 1.97
CA VAL A 69 21.83 -7.06 3.33
C VAL A 69 21.31 -8.39 3.87
N MET A 70 21.44 -8.59 5.17
CA MET A 70 20.94 -9.81 5.84
C MET A 70 19.49 -9.61 6.24
N VAL A 71 18.62 -10.48 5.75
CA VAL A 71 17.19 -10.51 6.06
C VAL A 71 16.80 -11.90 6.54
N PRO A 72 15.66 -12.10 7.23
CA PRO A 72 15.13 -13.42 7.47
C PRO A 72 15.09 -14.25 6.19
N GLN A 73 15.46 -15.52 6.28
CA GLN A 73 15.53 -16.43 5.12
C GLN A 73 14.22 -16.43 4.34
N SER A 74 13.07 -16.38 5.03
CA SER A 74 11.73 -16.31 4.42
C SER A 74 11.48 -15.07 3.55
N LEU A 75 12.30 -14.02 3.68
CA LEU A 75 12.23 -12.79 2.86
C LEU A 75 13.31 -12.74 1.78
N ALA A 76 14.30 -13.62 1.82
CA ALA A 76 15.31 -13.66 0.76
C ALA A 76 14.68 -14.19 -0.54
N LYS A 77 15.09 -13.61 -1.67
CA LYS A 77 14.48 -13.83 -2.99
C LYS A 77 14.27 -15.31 -3.31
N GLU A 78 15.26 -16.14 -3.05
CA GLU A 78 15.25 -17.56 -3.38
C GLU A 78 14.12 -18.33 -2.68
N TYR A 79 13.66 -17.83 -1.54
CA TYR A 79 12.60 -18.46 -0.73
C TYR A 79 11.25 -17.76 -0.93
N VAL A 80 11.22 -16.43 -0.88
CA VAL A 80 9.96 -15.66 -0.95
C VAL A 80 9.28 -15.78 -2.31
N THR A 81 10.05 -16.03 -3.38
CA THR A 81 9.55 -16.19 -4.75
C THR A 81 9.81 -17.59 -5.32
N CYS A 82 9.96 -18.60 -4.47
CA CYS A 82 10.26 -19.99 -4.89
C CYS A 82 9.25 -20.61 -5.85
N TYR A 83 8.04 -20.06 -5.93
CA TYR A 83 6.96 -20.47 -6.84
C TYR A 83 6.87 -19.58 -8.10
N ALA A 84 7.59 -18.45 -8.13
CA ALA A 84 7.46 -17.50 -9.23
C ALA A 84 8.06 -18.08 -10.53
N PHE A 85 7.28 -18.00 -11.61
CA PHE A 85 7.64 -18.50 -12.94
C PHE A 85 7.80 -20.03 -13.03
N ASP A 86 7.39 -20.76 -12.00
CA ASP A 86 7.38 -22.23 -11.99
C ASP A 86 5.96 -22.73 -11.70
N HIS A 87 5.31 -23.27 -12.73
CA HIS A 87 3.92 -23.73 -12.68
C HIS A 87 3.74 -25.02 -11.88
N ASP A 88 4.82 -25.77 -11.60
CA ASP A 88 4.80 -27.00 -10.82
C ASP A 88 4.98 -26.74 -9.32
N ASN A 89 5.41 -25.53 -8.94
CA ASN A 89 5.61 -25.15 -7.56
C ASN A 89 4.46 -24.28 -7.02
N SER A 90 3.90 -24.71 -5.88
CA SER A 90 2.94 -23.90 -5.15
C SER A 90 3.66 -22.93 -4.18
N ALA A 91 2.97 -21.82 -3.82
CA ALA A 91 3.49 -20.87 -2.84
C ALA A 91 3.74 -21.47 -1.44
N LEU A 92 3.33 -22.71 -1.19
CA LEU A 92 3.67 -23.45 0.02
C LEU A 92 5.18 -23.68 0.18
N CYS A 93 5.96 -23.64 -0.90
CA CYS A 93 7.42 -23.73 -0.83
C CYS A 93 8.03 -22.63 0.07
N ALA A 94 7.43 -21.44 0.11
CA ALA A 94 7.90 -20.34 0.95
C ALA A 94 7.75 -20.61 2.47
N LEU A 95 6.87 -21.55 2.87
CA LEU A 95 6.70 -21.93 4.27
C LEU A 95 7.85 -22.77 4.84
N ASN A 96 8.73 -23.28 3.97
CA ASN A 96 9.91 -24.07 4.38
C ASN A 96 11.07 -23.16 4.83
N ALA A 97 10.99 -21.86 4.61
CA ALA A 97 12.03 -20.91 4.99
C ALA A 97 11.89 -20.46 6.44
N SER A 98 13.03 -20.25 7.10
CA SER A 98 13.08 -19.81 8.50
C SER A 98 12.88 -18.30 8.63
N ASP A 99 12.11 -17.88 9.64
CA ASP A 99 12.01 -16.48 10.07
C ASP A 99 13.16 -16.09 11.04
N GLU A 100 13.86 -17.06 11.62
CA GLU A 100 14.91 -16.83 12.62
C GLU A 100 16.31 -16.84 11.99
N GLU A 101 16.52 -17.60 10.93
CA GLU A 101 17.79 -17.65 10.21
C GLU A 101 17.89 -16.46 9.26
N LEU A 102 19.07 -15.85 9.18
CA LEU A 102 19.34 -14.75 8.26
C LEU A 102 19.99 -15.27 6.98
N ALA A 103 19.57 -14.73 5.85
CA ALA A 103 20.16 -14.98 4.54
C ALA A 103 20.51 -13.66 3.83
N PRO A 104 21.59 -13.63 3.05
CA PRO A 104 21.96 -12.43 2.29
C PRO A 104 21.06 -12.27 1.07
N THR A 105 20.53 -11.05 0.85
CA THR A 105 19.77 -10.70 -0.35
C THR A 105 20.37 -9.51 -1.07
N LEU A 106 20.34 -9.56 -2.41
CA LEU A 106 20.67 -8.43 -3.28
C LEU A 106 19.41 -7.59 -3.60
N ARG A 107 18.23 -8.03 -3.16
CA ARG A 107 16.95 -7.36 -3.37
C ARG A 107 16.64 -6.45 -2.19
N TRP A 108 17.17 -5.23 -2.24
CA TRP A 108 17.00 -4.18 -1.22
C TRP A 108 17.22 -2.81 -1.85
N ASP A 109 16.82 -1.74 -1.15
CA ASP A 109 16.97 -0.36 -1.64
C ASP A 109 18.21 0.31 -1.05
N ASP A 110 19.13 0.77 -1.90
CA ASP A 110 20.31 1.56 -1.53
C ASP A 110 20.07 3.07 -1.72
N GLY A 111 18.86 3.56 -1.54
CA GLY A 111 18.51 4.97 -1.62
C GLY A 111 17.93 5.42 -2.97
N ASN A 112 17.45 4.51 -3.79
CA ASN A 112 16.76 4.83 -5.05
C ASN A 112 15.34 5.36 -4.83
N TYR A 113 14.73 5.03 -3.70
CA TYR A 113 13.39 5.47 -3.30
C TYR A 113 13.45 6.50 -2.19
N PRO A 114 12.47 7.42 -2.11
CA PRO A 114 12.26 8.24 -0.92
C PRO A 114 12.12 7.36 0.32
N TRP A 115 12.84 7.69 1.36
CA TRP A 115 12.94 6.86 2.58
C TRP A 115 11.63 6.76 3.39
N GLY A 116 10.68 7.66 3.17
CA GLY A 116 9.49 7.78 4.03
C GLY A 116 8.63 6.52 4.09
N TYR A 117 8.36 5.87 2.94
CA TYR A 117 7.60 4.62 2.90
C TYR A 117 8.30 3.50 3.68
N TYR A 118 9.60 3.30 3.48
CA TYR A 118 10.33 2.21 4.12
C TYR A 118 10.54 2.44 5.62
N GLN A 119 10.75 3.68 6.06
CA GLN A 119 10.80 4.01 7.49
C GLN A 119 9.47 3.71 8.17
N PHE A 120 8.35 4.04 7.53
CA PHE A 120 7.03 3.66 8.03
C PHE A 120 6.82 2.14 8.00
N ALA A 121 7.18 1.48 6.91
CA ALA A 121 7.05 0.03 6.77
C ALA A 121 7.86 -0.74 7.82
N HIS A 122 9.04 -0.23 8.18
CA HIS A 122 9.92 -0.82 9.20
C HIS A 122 9.25 -0.91 10.58
N LEU A 123 8.29 -0.04 10.90
CA LEU A 123 7.54 -0.10 12.16
C LEU A 123 6.73 -1.41 12.32
N PHE A 124 6.49 -2.12 11.24
CA PHE A 124 5.74 -3.39 11.23
C PHE A 124 6.64 -4.62 11.32
N VAL A 125 7.96 -4.43 11.30
CA VAL A 125 8.92 -5.54 11.42
C VAL A 125 8.75 -6.24 12.76
N GLN A 126 8.55 -7.55 12.70
CA GLN A 126 8.35 -8.42 13.85
C GLN A 126 8.89 -9.82 13.57
N ARG A 127 8.94 -10.71 14.57
CA ARG A 127 9.50 -12.06 14.43
C ARG A 127 8.89 -12.86 13.29
N SER A 128 7.57 -12.82 13.13
CA SER A 128 6.91 -13.46 11.99
C SER A 128 6.89 -12.53 10.79
N THR A 129 7.64 -12.86 9.75
CA THR A 129 7.75 -12.08 8.53
C THR A 129 6.41 -12.00 7.78
N SER A 130 5.67 -13.11 7.72
CA SER A 130 4.33 -13.13 7.12
C SER A 130 3.36 -12.17 7.82
N HIS A 131 3.37 -12.13 9.16
CA HIS A 131 2.53 -11.20 9.91
C HIS A 131 2.95 -9.74 9.70
N ALA A 132 4.26 -9.46 9.58
CA ALA A 132 4.76 -8.12 9.27
C ALA A 132 4.23 -7.62 7.91
N VAL A 133 4.35 -8.45 6.87
CA VAL A 133 3.86 -8.13 5.53
C VAL A 133 2.33 -7.97 5.50
N LEU A 134 1.59 -8.89 6.12
CA LEU A 134 0.13 -8.81 6.21
C LEU A 134 -0.35 -7.56 6.95
N ALA A 135 0.30 -7.19 8.05
CA ALA A 135 -0.02 -5.98 8.80
C ALA A 135 0.17 -4.72 7.94
N LEU A 136 1.30 -4.61 7.24
CA LEU A 136 1.57 -3.46 6.36
C LEU A 136 0.61 -3.41 5.17
N ARG A 137 0.34 -4.53 4.49
CA ARG A 137 -0.66 -4.61 3.40
C ARG A 137 -2.04 -4.18 3.89
N THR A 138 -2.43 -4.63 5.08
CA THR A 138 -3.71 -4.23 5.70
C THR A 138 -3.76 -2.73 5.94
N VAL A 139 -2.70 -2.15 6.50
CA VAL A 139 -2.63 -0.71 6.76
C VAL A 139 -2.64 0.09 5.45
N ASN A 140 -1.89 -0.31 4.43
CA ASN A 140 -1.92 0.32 3.11
C ASN A 140 -3.34 0.33 2.52
N THR A 141 -4.01 -0.81 2.59
CA THR A 141 -5.39 -0.98 2.10
C THR A 141 -6.38 -0.09 2.85
N LEU A 142 -6.35 -0.11 4.18
CA LEU A 142 -7.26 0.69 5.00
C LEU A 142 -6.99 2.19 4.87
N LEU A 143 -5.73 2.60 4.75
CA LEU A 143 -5.34 3.98 4.49
C LEU A 143 -5.92 4.47 3.16
N ALA A 144 -5.82 3.66 2.11
CA ALA A 144 -6.37 3.99 0.80
C ALA A 144 -7.90 4.10 0.82
N ILE A 145 -8.59 3.11 1.41
CA ILE A 145 -10.06 3.11 1.54
C ILE A 145 -10.50 4.30 2.40
N GLY A 146 -9.82 4.55 3.51
CA GLY A 146 -10.15 5.64 4.43
C GLY A 146 -9.99 7.02 3.78
N LEU A 147 -8.85 7.25 3.12
CA LEU A 147 -8.55 8.54 2.51
C LEU A 147 -9.49 8.84 1.33
N ILE A 148 -9.68 7.89 0.43
CA ILE A 148 -10.57 8.07 -0.74
C ILE A 148 -12.02 8.08 -0.31
N GLY A 149 -12.39 7.24 0.64
CA GLY A 149 -13.73 7.25 1.23
C GLY A 149 -14.08 8.60 1.89
N ALA A 150 -13.13 9.22 2.58
CA ALA A 150 -13.29 10.55 3.16
C ALA A 150 -13.51 11.61 2.07
N ILE A 151 -12.75 11.57 0.98
CA ILE A 151 -12.94 12.49 -0.16
C ILE A 151 -14.33 12.30 -0.78
N ILE A 152 -14.73 11.06 -1.04
CA ILE A 152 -16.07 10.75 -1.57
C ILE A 152 -17.17 11.24 -0.60
N ALA A 153 -17.01 11.06 0.70
CA ALA A 153 -17.98 11.50 1.69
C ALA A 153 -18.14 13.03 1.71
N LEU A 154 -17.04 13.77 1.57
CA LEU A 154 -17.02 15.24 1.65
C LEU A 154 -17.36 15.94 0.33
N ALA A 155 -17.15 15.30 -0.83
CA ALA A 155 -17.40 15.86 -2.15
C ALA A 155 -18.89 16.16 -2.40
N ASP A 156 -19.19 17.01 -3.36
CA ASP A 156 -20.55 17.23 -3.87
C ASP A 156 -21.10 16.00 -4.61
N SER A 157 -22.42 15.95 -4.84
CA SER A 157 -23.09 14.78 -5.42
C SER A 157 -22.61 14.41 -6.83
N GLY A 158 -22.21 15.39 -7.63
CA GLY A 158 -21.68 15.16 -8.98
C GLY A 158 -20.29 14.54 -8.93
N LEU A 159 -19.40 15.12 -8.14
CA LEU A 159 -18.05 14.60 -7.94
C LEU A 159 -18.01 13.26 -7.20
N LYS A 160 -18.90 13.01 -6.24
CA LYS A 160 -19.02 11.69 -5.62
C LYS A 160 -19.12 10.58 -6.65
N ARG A 161 -20.04 10.74 -7.61
CA ARG A 161 -20.24 9.73 -8.68
C ARG A 161 -19.00 9.62 -9.57
N ALA A 162 -18.45 10.75 -10.01
CA ALA A 162 -17.27 10.76 -10.88
C ALA A 162 -16.06 10.10 -10.21
N ILE A 163 -15.77 10.45 -8.95
CA ILE A 163 -14.67 9.87 -8.18
C ILE A 163 -14.90 8.37 -7.95
N SER A 164 -16.13 7.96 -7.59
CA SER A 164 -16.45 6.54 -7.40
C SER A 164 -16.24 5.73 -8.68
N VAL A 165 -16.69 6.24 -9.84
CA VAL A 165 -16.46 5.60 -11.14
C VAL A 165 -14.97 5.55 -11.46
N ALA A 166 -14.24 6.66 -11.29
CA ALA A 166 -12.80 6.72 -11.55
C ALA A 166 -12.02 5.70 -10.71
N VAL A 167 -12.31 5.60 -9.40
CA VAL A 167 -11.70 4.58 -8.54
C VAL A 167 -12.01 3.17 -9.03
N THR A 168 -13.28 2.89 -9.34
CA THR A 168 -13.67 1.56 -9.80
C THR A 168 -12.93 1.19 -11.09
N VAL A 169 -12.84 2.09 -12.06
CA VAL A 169 -12.18 1.82 -13.34
C VAL A 169 -10.66 1.72 -13.19
N ALA A 170 -10.05 2.63 -12.40
CA ALA A 170 -8.60 2.68 -12.26
C ALA A 170 -8.03 1.59 -11.34
N TRP A 171 -8.82 1.14 -10.35
CA TRP A 171 -8.34 0.23 -9.33
C TRP A 171 -8.71 -1.23 -9.53
N LEU A 172 -9.67 -1.56 -10.37
CA LEU A 172 -10.05 -2.94 -10.62
C LEU A 172 -9.50 -3.47 -11.96
N PRO A 173 -8.79 -4.61 -11.97
CA PRO A 173 -8.21 -5.33 -10.82
C PRO A 173 -6.80 -4.86 -10.45
N MET A 174 -6.07 -4.24 -11.39
CA MET A 174 -4.63 -3.97 -11.28
C MET A 174 -4.27 -2.96 -10.16
N GLY A 175 -5.02 -1.86 -10.06
CA GLY A 175 -4.76 -0.87 -9.02
C GLY A 175 -4.93 -1.46 -7.62
N PHE A 176 -5.91 -2.36 -7.47
CA PHE A 176 -6.13 -3.08 -6.22
C PHE A 176 -4.94 -3.97 -5.83
N TYR A 177 -4.34 -4.63 -6.79
CA TYR A 177 -3.17 -5.47 -6.62
C TYR A 177 -1.96 -4.67 -6.05
N PHE A 178 -1.76 -3.44 -6.54
CA PHE A 178 -0.71 -2.56 -6.00
C PHE A 178 -1.08 -1.98 -4.64
N VAL A 179 -2.31 -1.51 -4.47
CA VAL A 179 -2.76 -0.86 -3.23
C VAL A 179 -2.75 -1.82 -2.04
N ALA A 180 -3.14 -3.07 -2.26
CA ALA A 180 -3.14 -4.13 -1.25
C ALA A 180 -1.78 -4.85 -1.14
N GLY A 181 -0.76 -4.41 -1.86
CA GLY A 181 0.59 -4.97 -1.82
C GLY A 181 1.49 -4.24 -0.82
N MET A 182 2.64 -4.84 -0.58
CA MET A 182 3.75 -4.20 0.10
C MET A 182 4.70 -3.59 -0.94
N ASN A 183 4.34 -2.40 -1.42
CA ASN A 183 5.06 -1.69 -2.47
C ASN A 183 4.85 -0.17 -2.29
N PRO A 184 5.88 0.67 -2.44
CA PRO A 184 5.74 2.13 -2.42
C PRO A 184 4.70 2.66 -3.41
N SER A 185 4.42 1.93 -4.49
CA SER A 185 3.37 2.27 -5.46
C SER A 185 1.97 2.29 -4.84
N SER A 186 1.73 1.59 -3.74
CA SER A 186 0.49 1.69 -2.96
C SER A 186 0.24 3.13 -2.50
N TRP A 187 1.25 3.75 -1.91
CA TRP A 187 1.18 5.15 -1.47
C TRP A 187 1.22 6.14 -2.62
N ALA A 188 2.02 5.86 -3.67
CA ALA A 188 2.09 6.70 -4.86
C ALA A 188 0.73 6.82 -5.55
N MET A 189 0.07 5.70 -5.82
CA MET A 189 -1.24 5.67 -6.47
C MET A 189 -2.34 6.27 -5.60
N THR A 190 -2.41 5.86 -4.33
CA THR A 190 -3.37 6.40 -3.36
C THR A 190 -3.17 7.90 -3.17
N GLY A 191 -1.93 8.32 -3.01
CA GLY A 191 -1.56 9.72 -2.73
C GLY A 191 -1.85 10.63 -3.91
N THR A 192 -1.42 10.28 -5.10
CA THR A 192 -1.65 11.08 -6.32
C THR A 192 -3.16 11.20 -6.61
N PHE A 193 -3.90 10.10 -6.51
CA PHE A 193 -5.35 10.13 -6.69
C PHE A 193 -6.05 11.00 -5.63
N ALA A 194 -5.68 10.84 -4.36
CA ALA A 194 -6.26 11.61 -3.26
C ALA A 194 -5.93 13.10 -3.37
N PHE A 195 -4.73 13.45 -3.79
CA PHE A 195 -4.33 14.84 -4.04
C PHE A 195 -5.20 15.48 -5.12
N ALA A 196 -5.25 14.87 -6.31
CA ALA A 196 -6.02 15.40 -7.44
C ALA A 196 -7.53 15.49 -7.15
N ALA A 197 -8.12 14.39 -6.64
CA ALA A 197 -9.55 14.32 -6.33
C ALA A 197 -9.91 15.27 -5.17
N GLY A 198 -9.07 15.35 -4.13
CA GLY A 198 -9.26 16.22 -2.98
C GLY A 198 -9.22 17.70 -3.36
N LEU A 199 -8.22 18.12 -4.15
CA LEU A 199 -8.13 19.51 -4.64
C LEU A 199 -9.32 19.85 -5.53
N LEU A 200 -9.65 18.99 -6.51
CA LEU A 200 -10.78 19.21 -7.39
C LEU A 200 -12.09 19.35 -6.60
N ALA A 201 -12.31 18.50 -5.60
CA ALA A 201 -13.51 18.60 -4.75
C ALA A 201 -13.49 19.84 -3.85
N ALA A 202 -12.31 20.29 -3.39
CA ALA A 202 -12.16 21.49 -2.57
C ALA A 202 -12.51 22.77 -3.34
N THR A 203 -12.26 22.83 -4.66
CA THR A 203 -12.66 23.98 -5.49
C THR A 203 -14.17 24.20 -5.56
N ARG A 204 -14.96 23.12 -5.34
CA ARG A 204 -16.43 23.13 -5.38
C ARG A 204 -17.08 23.09 -4.00
N SER A 205 -16.30 23.28 -2.95
CA SER A 205 -16.75 23.19 -1.57
C SER A 205 -16.42 24.44 -0.78
N VAL A 206 -17.14 24.65 0.33
CA VAL A 206 -16.92 25.80 1.24
C VAL A 206 -16.89 25.32 2.70
N GLY A 207 -16.34 26.17 3.57
CA GLY A 207 -16.33 25.95 5.01
C GLY A 207 -15.59 24.66 5.43
N PRO A 208 -16.10 23.93 6.45
CA PRO A 208 -15.43 22.76 7.01
C PRO A 208 -15.21 21.63 5.99
N ARG A 209 -16.11 21.47 5.01
CA ARG A 209 -15.95 20.48 3.94
C ARG A 209 -14.74 20.77 3.08
N ARG A 210 -14.54 22.04 2.69
CA ARG A 210 -13.35 22.46 1.95
C ARG A 210 -12.07 22.20 2.73
N ALA A 211 -12.06 22.53 4.01
CA ALA A 211 -10.91 22.28 4.87
C ALA A 211 -10.57 20.79 4.96
N GLY A 212 -11.57 19.92 5.14
CA GLY A 212 -11.39 18.46 5.15
C GLY A 212 -10.86 17.91 3.84
N LEU A 213 -11.36 18.40 2.69
CA LEU A 213 -10.88 18.00 1.36
C LEU A 213 -9.44 18.45 1.10
N ILE A 214 -9.06 19.66 1.54
CA ILE A 214 -7.67 20.13 1.48
C ILE A 214 -6.78 19.25 2.38
N ALA A 215 -7.22 18.90 3.58
CA ALA A 215 -6.47 18.01 4.46
C ALA A 215 -6.25 16.63 3.82
N CYS A 216 -7.27 16.07 3.17
CA CYS A 216 -7.13 14.81 2.41
C CYS A 216 -6.15 14.96 1.23
N ALA A 217 -6.20 16.07 0.50
CA ALA A 217 -5.27 16.34 -0.59
C ALA A 217 -3.81 16.46 -0.09
N LEU A 218 -3.60 17.18 1.01
CA LEU A 218 -2.27 17.30 1.63
C LEU A 218 -1.75 15.95 2.14
N ALA A 219 -2.59 15.15 2.77
CA ALA A 219 -2.22 13.78 3.15
C ALA A 219 -1.84 12.95 1.91
N GLY A 220 -2.59 13.07 0.82
CA GLY A 220 -2.26 12.45 -0.47
C GLY A 220 -0.90 12.90 -1.00
N ALA A 221 -0.61 14.20 -0.97
CA ALA A 221 0.68 14.74 -1.38
C ALA A 221 1.84 14.17 -0.55
N VAL A 222 1.68 14.08 0.77
CA VAL A 222 2.68 13.49 1.67
C VAL A 222 2.95 12.03 1.28
N LEU A 223 1.91 11.22 1.08
CA LEU A 223 2.05 9.82 0.67
C LEU A 223 2.80 9.71 -0.67
N ALA A 224 2.42 10.49 -1.67
CA ALA A 224 3.06 10.48 -2.98
C ALA A 224 4.54 10.88 -2.91
N CYS A 225 4.85 12.02 -2.26
CA CYS A 225 6.21 12.53 -2.17
C CYS A 225 7.16 11.65 -1.35
N THR A 226 6.63 10.88 -0.39
CA THR A 226 7.45 10.04 0.51
C THR A 226 7.60 8.61 0.05
N SER A 227 6.93 8.23 -1.05
CA SER A 227 6.94 6.85 -1.55
C SER A 227 7.77 6.65 -2.81
N ARG A 228 7.64 7.53 -3.80
CA ARG A 228 8.32 7.42 -5.10
C ARG A 228 8.69 8.80 -5.65
N GLY A 229 9.87 8.92 -6.26
CA GLY A 229 10.31 10.18 -6.84
C GLY A 229 9.46 10.63 -8.04
N ASP A 230 9.01 9.67 -8.86
CA ASP A 230 8.15 9.94 -10.03
C ASP A 230 6.74 10.39 -9.60
N SER A 231 6.20 9.88 -8.50
CA SER A 231 4.89 10.32 -8.02
C SER A 231 4.90 11.77 -7.51
N ALA A 232 6.02 12.24 -6.96
CA ALA A 232 6.16 13.66 -6.63
C ALA A 232 6.03 14.57 -7.88
N PHE A 233 6.57 14.13 -9.03
CA PHE A 233 6.42 14.83 -10.29
C PHE A 233 4.95 14.96 -10.72
N PHE A 234 4.17 13.90 -10.60
CA PHE A 234 2.75 13.90 -10.99
C PHE A 234 1.85 14.78 -10.12
N LEU A 235 2.34 15.35 -9.03
CA LEU A 235 1.59 16.36 -8.27
C LEU A 235 1.64 17.76 -8.91
N PHE A 236 2.57 17.99 -9.84
CA PHE A 236 2.77 19.29 -10.49
C PHE A 236 2.26 19.34 -11.94
N VAL A 237 1.86 18.21 -12.50
CA VAL A 237 1.33 18.08 -13.87
C VAL A 237 -0.19 18.00 -13.85
#